data_9d1577406309da77546e44ebff2f5093
#
_entry.id   9d1577406309da77546e44ebff2f5093
#
_cell.length_a   1.000
_cell.length_b   1.000
_cell.length_c   1.000
_cell.angle_alpha   90.00
_cell.angle_beta   90.00
_cell.angle_gamma   90.00
#
_symmetry.space_group_name_H-M   'P 1'
#
loop_
_entity.id
_entity.type
_entity.pdbx_description
1 polymer ?
#
loop_
_entity_poly.entity_id
_entity_poly.type
_entity_poly.pdbx_seq_one_letter_code
_entity_poly.pdbx_strand_id
1 'polypeptide(L)'
;MSETVRRAILALMSVDAAVPAEPDLSRYGPWAVIAGGSEGVGAEFARQLAGEGVNVVLVARKPGPLARVAGTCRALGVEVRTLAVDLTDGGVDSVLAATADLEVGLLICNAGANTHSTEFLNGDPREFRRVIDLNITATLALVHHYGRLLRDRQRGGILLVGSLSEYAGSVRHTVYGGAKAFVRIFGEGLWLELREHGVDVLTLILGVTRTPAMERVGLNFDTPGMVVSEPADVAREGLAHLAHGPVHVVSGNEKAVAWRTGPDRARIVLTTHNAMTGLLNREPSADAARHG
;
A
#
# COMPACT_ATOMS: atom_id res chain seq x y z
N MET A 1 24.28 -31.15 -5.16
CA MET A 1 22.94 -30.55 -5.42
C MET A 1 22.26 -31.43 -6.45
N SER A 2 21.10 -32.02 -6.09
CA SER A 2 20.42 -32.97 -6.99
C SER A 2 19.90 -32.25 -8.24
N GLU A 3 19.77 -33.01 -9.35
CA GLU A 3 19.20 -32.53 -10.62
C GLU A 3 17.82 -31.89 -10.43
N THR A 4 17.01 -32.44 -9.51
CA THR A 4 15.69 -31.95 -9.14
C THR A 4 15.74 -30.56 -8.50
N VAL A 5 16.71 -30.30 -7.62
CA VAL A 5 16.93 -28.97 -7.00
C VAL A 5 17.40 -27.96 -8.02
N ARG A 6 18.25 -28.37 -8.96
CA ARG A 6 18.75 -27.52 -10.03
C ARG A 6 17.66 -27.11 -11.01
N ARG A 7 16.75 -28.04 -11.39
CA ARG A 7 15.58 -27.76 -12.23
C ARG A 7 14.58 -26.86 -11.52
N ALA A 8 14.36 -27.04 -10.22
CA ALA A 8 13.49 -26.17 -9.43
C ALA A 8 14.04 -24.74 -9.36
N ILE A 9 15.36 -24.58 -9.17
CA ILE A 9 16.00 -23.25 -9.16
C ILE A 9 15.93 -22.58 -10.54
N LEU A 10 16.16 -23.33 -11.62
CA LEU A 10 16.05 -22.80 -12.99
C LEU A 10 14.62 -22.42 -13.37
N ALA A 11 13.62 -23.20 -12.93
CA ALA A 11 12.21 -22.88 -13.12
C ALA A 11 11.79 -21.63 -12.32
N LEU A 12 12.40 -21.39 -11.15
CA LEU A 12 12.18 -20.17 -10.35
C LEU A 12 12.85 -18.93 -10.95
N MET A 13 13.84 -19.09 -11.82
CA MET A 13 14.57 -17.97 -12.47
C MET A 13 13.98 -17.57 -13.83
N SER A 14 13.04 -18.33 -14.40
CA SER A 14 12.38 -18.06 -15.69
C SER A 14 10.95 -17.55 -15.51
N VAL A 15 10.75 -16.52 -14.70
CA VAL A 15 9.50 -15.77 -14.71
C VAL A 15 9.62 -14.68 -15.77
N ASP A 16 9.27 -15.01 -17.02
CA ASP A 16 8.95 -14.00 -18.02
C ASP A 16 7.75 -13.20 -17.50
N ALA A 17 7.99 -11.94 -17.20
CA ALA A 17 6.93 -10.99 -16.81
C ALA A 17 6.13 -10.63 -18.08
N ALA A 18 5.28 -11.55 -18.56
CA ALA A 18 4.22 -11.19 -19.47
C ALA A 18 3.27 -10.23 -18.74
N VAL A 19 2.93 -9.12 -19.39
CA VAL A 19 1.88 -8.22 -18.88
C VAL A 19 0.62 -9.08 -18.73
N PRO A 20 0.03 -9.17 -17.51
CA PRO A 20 -1.17 -9.98 -17.31
C PRO A 20 -2.29 -9.50 -18.24
N ALA A 21 -3.11 -10.43 -18.75
CA ALA A 21 -4.38 -10.08 -19.35
C ALA A 21 -5.20 -9.21 -18.35
N GLU A 22 -6.13 -8.40 -18.85
CA GLU A 22 -6.98 -7.59 -17.96
C GLU A 22 -7.55 -8.48 -16.83
N PRO A 23 -7.34 -8.09 -15.56
CA PRO A 23 -7.69 -8.96 -14.45
C PRO A 23 -9.22 -9.08 -14.34
N ASP A 24 -9.73 -10.27 -14.18
CA ASP A 24 -11.13 -10.47 -13.77
C ASP A 24 -11.27 -10.10 -12.28
N LEU A 25 -11.60 -8.85 -12.00
CA LEU A 25 -11.76 -8.34 -10.64
C LEU A 25 -13.08 -8.81 -9.99
N SER A 26 -14.03 -9.35 -10.77
CA SER A 26 -15.28 -9.90 -10.25
C SER A 26 -15.05 -11.07 -9.28
N ARG A 27 -13.95 -11.80 -9.44
CA ARG A 27 -13.54 -12.88 -8.52
C ARG A 27 -13.28 -12.38 -7.08
N TYR A 28 -13.02 -11.09 -6.90
CA TYR A 28 -12.77 -10.46 -5.61
C TYR A 28 -14.03 -9.77 -5.04
N GLY A 29 -15.19 -9.89 -5.70
CA GLY A 29 -16.47 -9.40 -5.20
C GLY A 29 -17.13 -10.35 -4.19
N PRO A 30 -18.36 -10.01 -3.74
CA PRO A 30 -19.10 -8.82 -4.13
C PRO A 30 -18.66 -7.51 -3.46
N TRP A 31 -17.89 -7.56 -2.34
CA TRP A 31 -17.45 -6.39 -1.60
C TRP A 31 -15.93 -6.34 -1.44
N ALA A 32 -15.38 -5.14 -1.57
CA ALA A 32 -13.99 -4.84 -1.23
C ALA A 32 -13.94 -3.84 -0.05
N VAL A 33 -13.12 -4.14 0.96
CA VAL A 33 -12.82 -3.21 2.06
C VAL A 33 -11.51 -2.50 1.77
N ILE A 34 -11.53 -1.17 1.75
CA ILE A 34 -10.36 -0.33 1.44
C ILE A 34 -10.04 0.55 2.64
N ALA A 35 -9.07 0.12 3.44
CA ALA A 35 -8.49 0.94 4.50
C ALA A 35 -7.62 2.03 3.88
N GLY A 36 -8.00 3.30 4.09
CA GLY A 36 -7.37 4.45 3.43
C GLY A 36 -7.98 4.82 2.08
N GLY A 37 -9.30 4.67 1.91
CA GLY A 37 -10.03 4.85 0.65
C GLY A 37 -10.46 6.27 0.31
N SER A 38 -9.96 7.32 0.97
CA SER A 38 -10.51 8.68 0.80
C SER A 38 -9.73 9.59 -0.16
N GLU A 39 -8.50 9.26 -0.52
CA GLU A 39 -7.65 10.05 -1.42
C GLU A 39 -6.54 9.21 -2.04
N GLY A 40 -5.85 9.73 -3.06
CA GLY A 40 -4.68 9.11 -3.67
C GLY A 40 -4.95 7.69 -4.18
N VAL A 41 -4.00 6.79 -3.96
CA VAL A 41 -4.05 5.41 -4.47
C VAL A 41 -5.27 4.65 -3.96
N GLY A 42 -5.65 4.86 -2.68
CA GLY A 42 -6.82 4.19 -2.10
C GLY A 42 -8.15 4.61 -2.76
N ALA A 43 -8.27 5.89 -3.15
CA ALA A 43 -9.42 6.37 -3.89
C ALA A 43 -9.44 5.80 -5.32
N GLU A 44 -8.29 5.62 -5.94
CA GLU A 44 -8.20 5.01 -7.28
C GLU A 44 -8.52 3.51 -7.26
N PHE A 45 -8.06 2.76 -6.25
CA PHE A 45 -8.53 1.39 -6.03
C PHE A 45 -10.06 1.32 -5.95
N ALA A 46 -10.67 2.24 -5.18
CA ALA A 46 -12.13 2.27 -5.04
C ALA A 46 -12.84 2.51 -6.38
N ARG A 47 -12.37 3.48 -7.18
CA ARG A 47 -12.97 3.81 -8.47
C ARG A 47 -12.85 2.67 -9.48
N GLN A 48 -11.67 2.06 -9.55
CA GLN A 48 -11.42 0.97 -10.50
C GLN A 48 -12.23 -0.27 -10.14
N LEU A 49 -12.29 -0.66 -8.86
CA LEU A 49 -13.13 -1.77 -8.40
C LEU A 49 -14.62 -1.48 -8.64
N ALA A 50 -15.08 -0.25 -8.38
CA ALA A 50 -16.44 0.16 -8.67
C ALA A 50 -16.76 0.13 -10.18
N GLY A 51 -15.79 0.49 -11.04
CA GLY A 51 -15.90 0.37 -12.50
C GLY A 51 -16.11 -1.07 -12.98
N GLU A 52 -15.60 -2.05 -12.24
CA GLU A 52 -15.77 -3.49 -12.49
C GLU A 52 -16.96 -4.10 -11.73
N GLY A 53 -17.84 -3.26 -11.17
CA GLY A 53 -19.06 -3.71 -10.49
C GLY A 53 -18.86 -4.24 -9.07
N VAL A 54 -17.69 -4.06 -8.46
CA VAL A 54 -17.41 -4.47 -7.08
C VAL A 54 -17.87 -3.39 -6.10
N ASN A 55 -18.73 -3.73 -5.16
CA ASN A 55 -19.15 -2.84 -4.09
C ASN A 55 -17.99 -2.52 -3.14
N VAL A 56 -17.96 -1.31 -2.58
CA VAL A 56 -16.81 -0.88 -1.78
C VAL A 56 -17.18 -0.38 -0.39
N VAL A 57 -16.40 -0.78 0.59
CA VAL A 57 -16.38 -0.20 1.93
C VAL A 57 -15.15 0.70 2.03
N LEU A 58 -15.37 2.00 2.17
CA LEU A 58 -14.32 3.00 2.24
C LEU A 58 -14.08 3.40 3.69
N VAL A 59 -12.86 3.21 4.16
CA VAL A 59 -12.47 3.53 5.54
C VAL A 59 -11.40 4.64 5.52
N ALA A 60 -11.66 5.75 6.21
CA ALA A 60 -10.68 6.82 6.40
C ALA A 60 -11.12 7.76 7.53
N ARG A 61 -10.23 8.64 8.02
CA ARG A 61 -10.52 9.55 9.13
C ARG A 61 -11.38 10.76 8.74
N LYS A 62 -11.21 11.27 7.51
CA LYS A 62 -11.82 12.53 7.06
C LYS A 62 -13.13 12.27 6.31
N PRO A 63 -14.30 12.68 6.86
CA PRO A 63 -15.60 12.38 6.23
C PRO A 63 -15.79 13.08 4.87
N GLY A 64 -15.32 14.30 4.69
CA GLY A 64 -15.51 15.05 3.44
C GLY A 64 -14.87 14.40 2.22
N PRO A 65 -13.55 14.15 2.22
CA PRO A 65 -12.88 13.40 1.15
C PRO A 65 -13.51 12.02 0.92
N LEU A 66 -13.85 11.32 1.99
CA LEU A 66 -14.47 10.00 1.93
C LEU A 66 -15.82 10.04 1.19
N ALA A 67 -16.67 11.03 1.51
CA ALA A 67 -17.97 11.22 0.87
C ALA A 67 -17.83 11.54 -0.64
N ARG A 68 -16.81 12.29 -1.05
CA ARG A 68 -16.55 12.57 -2.49
C ARG A 68 -16.22 11.29 -3.26
N VAL A 69 -15.31 10.46 -2.74
CA VAL A 69 -14.96 9.19 -3.38
C VAL A 69 -16.18 8.26 -3.43
N ALA A 70 -16.94 8.18 -2.33
CA ALA A 70 -18.18 7.41 -2.28
C ALA A 70 -19.20 7.85 -3.34
N GLY A 71 -19.37 9.18 -3.53
CA GLY A 71 -20.22 9.72 -4.58
C GLY A 71 -19.80 9.28 -5.98
N THR A 72 -18.50 9.32 -6.27
CA THR A 72 -17.95 8.86 -7.56
C THR A 72 -18.21 7.36 -7.77
N CYS A 73 -17.97 6.52 -6.76
CA CYS A 73 -18.21 5.07 -6.87
C CYS A 73 -19.70 4.75 -7.05
N ARG A 74 -20.60 5.42 -6.31
CA ARG A 74 -22.06 5.23 -6.48
C ARG A 74 -22.54 5.63 -7.87
N ALA A 75 -21.93 6.65 -8.48
CA ALA A 75 -22.25 7.05 -9.86
C ALA A 75 -21.86 5.98 -10.90
N LEU A 76 -21.00 5.02 -10.55
CA LEU A 76 -20.66 3.85 -11.36
C LEU A 76 -21.64 2.67 -11.14
N GLY A 77 -22.67 2.82 -10.28
CA GLY A 77 -23.76 1.86 -10.11
C GLY A 77 -23.54 0.84 -9.00
N VAL A 78 -22.49 0.97 -8.18
CA VAL A 78 -22.20 0.04 -7.07
C VAL A 78 -22.71 0.57 -5.73
N GLU A 79 -22.90 -0.34 -4.78
CA GLU A 79 -23.14 0.01 -3.39
C GLU A 79 -21.85 0.48 -2.71
N VAL A 80 -21.98 1.51 -1.86
CA VAL A 80 -20.83 2.08 -1.13
C VAL A 80 -21.20 2.30 0.33
N ARG A 81 -20.41 1.68 1.22
CA ARG A 81 -20.45 1.95 2.66
C ARG A 81 -19.24 2.81 3.04
N THR A 82 -19.43 3.79 3.90
CA THR A 82 -18.34 4.70 4.34
C THR A 82 -18.21 4.67 5.86
N LEU A 83 -16.96 4.63 6.34
CA LEU A 83 -16.62 4.62 7.76
C LEU A 83 -15.57 5.69 8.03
N ALA A 84 -16.01 6.77 8.70
CA ALA A 84 -15.12 7.87 9.09
C ALA A 84 -14.54 7.59 10.48
N VAL A 85 -13.49 6.74 10.54
CA VAL A 85 -12.88 6.25 11.78
C VAL A 85 -11.35 6.34 11.74
N ASP A 86 -10.72 6.44 12.92
CA ASP A 86 -9.27 6.31 13.08
C ASP A 86 -8.93 4.84 13.41
N LEU A 87 -8.19 4.19 12.54
CA LEU A 87 -7.79 2.79 12.72
C LEU A 87 -6.86 2.55 13.92
N THR A 88 -6.27 3.59 14.48
CA THR A 88 -5.39 3.50 15.67
C THR A 88 -6.13 3.64 17.01
N ASP A 89 -7.44 3.95 16.96
CA ASP A 89 -8.26 4.24 18.15
C ASP A 89 -9.61 3.53 18.05
N GLY A 90 -9.58 2.20 18.16
CA GLY A 90 -10.80 1.37 18.11
C GLY A 90 -11.50 1.31 16.74
N GLY A 91 -10.97 2.01 15.74
CA GLY A 91 -11.59 2.07 14.42
C GLY A 91 -11.62 0.72 13.69
N VAL A 92 -10.68 -0.18 13.98
CA VAL A 92 -10.70 -1.53 13.40
C VAL A 92 -11.97 -2.27 13.84
N ASP A 93 -12.30 -2.30 15.13
CA ASP A 93 -13.51 -2.96 15.64
C ASP A 93 -14.76 -2.38 14.99
N SER A 94 -14.80 -1.06 14.80
CA SER A 94 -15.90 -0.38 14.08
C SER A 94 -16.02 -0.85 12.63
N VAL A 95 -14.89 -1.08 11.93
CA VAL A 95 -14.88 -1.62 10.56
C VAL A 95 -15.41 -3.05 10.55
N LEU A 96 -14.94 -3.92 11.46
CA LEU A 96 -15.37 -5.31 11.55
C LEU A 96 -16.87 -5.42 11.82
N ALA A 97 -17.37 -4.64 12.79
CA ALA A 97 -18.80 -4.60 13.12
C ALA A 97 -19.65 -4.10 11.94
N ALA A 98 -19.19 -3.05 11.25
CA ALA A 98 -19.92 -2.45 10.15
C ALA A 98 -19.89 -3.28 8.85
N THR A 99 -19.13 -4.34 8.78
CA THR A 99 -19.02 -5.24 7.61
C THR A 99 -19.40 -6.68 7.91
N ALA A 100 -19.91 -6.95 9.12
CA ALA A 100 -20.25 -8.30 9.57
C ALA A 100 -21.38 -8.98 8.72
N ASP A 101 -22.21 -8.17 8.08
CA ASP A 101 -23.28 -8.59 7.17
C ASP A 101 -22.86 -8.70 5.70
N LEU A 102 -21.60 -8.38 5.39
CA LEU A 102 -21.09 -8.33 4.00
C LEU A 102 -20.23 -9.54 3.65
N GLU A 103 -20.40 -10.00 2.42
CA GLU A 103 -19.47 -10.95 1.82
C GLU A 103 -18.26 -10.19 1.24
N VAL A 104 -17.22 -9.99 2.07
CA VAL A 104 -15.99 -9.31 1.65
C VAL A 104 -15.09 -10.29 0.91
N GLY A 105 -14.83 -10.02 -0.38
CA GLY A 105 -13.94 -10.82 -1.23
C GLY A 105 -12.55 -10.22 -1.41
N LEU A 106 -12.36 -8.92 -1.07
CA LEU A 106 -11.06 -8.23 -1.16
C LEU A 106 -10.82 -7.33 0.04
N LEU A 107 -9.63 -7.44 0.62
CA LEU A 107 -9.11 -6.48 1.59
C LEU A 107 -7.94 -5.70 0.98
N ILE A 108 -8.00 -4.37 0.99
CA ILE A 108 -6.89 -3.49 0.61
C ILE A 108 -6.44 -2.70 1.84
N CYS A 109 -5.24 -3.00 2.35
CA CYS A 109 -4.58 -2.27 3.42
C CYS A 109 -3.70 -1.17 2.82
N ASN A 110 -4.33 -0.03 2.45
CA ASN A 110 -3.64 1.14 1.89
C ASN A 110 -3.40 2.22 2.97
N ALA A 111 -4.18 2.23 4.06
CA ALA A 111 -3.93 3.14 5.17
C ALA A 111 -2.55 2.91 5.77
N GLY A 112 -1.70 3.91 5.69
CA GLY A 112 -0.35 3.88 6.23
C GLY A 112 0.37 5.19 5.92
N ALA A 113 1.05 5.76 6.90
CA ALA A 113 1.77 7.02 6.74
C ALA A 113 2.87 7.14 7.80
N ASN A 114 3.89 7.95 7.48
CA ASN A 114 4.81 8.47 8.49
C ASN A 114 4.19 9.71 9.15
N THR A 115 3.33 9.49 10.14
CA THR A 115 2.60 10.56 10.84
C THR A 115 3.47 11.36 11.81
N HIS A 116 4.68 10.88 12.11
CA HIS A 116 5.63 11.53 13.03
C HIS A 116 7.04 11.48 12.43
N SER A 117 7.32 12.41 11.50
CA SER A 117 8.58 12.50 10.76
C SER A 117 9.60 13.32 11.55
N THR A 118 10.18 12.73 12.61
CA THR A 118 11.23 13.34 13.43
C THR A 118 12.35 12.35 13.71
N GLU A 119 13.51 12.83 14.18
CA GLU A 119 14.60 11.97 14.61
C GLU A 119 14.18 11.15 15.83
N PHE A 120 14.49 9.85 15.83
CA PHE A 120 13.95 8.90 16.80
C PHE A 120 14.20 9.29 18.26
N LEU A 121 15.42 9.74 18.57
CA LEU A 121 15.77 10.11 19.96
C LEU A 121 15.20 11.47 20.40
N ASN A 122 14.73 12.28 19.46
CA ASN A 122 14.14 13.61 19.72
C ASN A 122 12.60 13.59 19.67
N GLY A 123 11.99 12.48 19.24
CA GLY A 123 10.54 12.38 19.07
C GLY A 123 9.82 11.83 20.31
N ASP A 124 8.51 12.03 20.33
CA ASP A 124 7.64 11.43 21.36
C ASP A 124 7.43 9.93 21.09
N PRO A 125 7.77 9.03 22.02
CA PRO A 125 7.57 7.59 21.87
C PRO A 125 6.10 7.21 21.62
N ARG A 126 5.13 8.00 22.09
CA ARG A 126 3.70 7.76 21.86
C ARG A 126 3.33 7.99 20.40
N GLU A 127 3.89 9.01 19.76
CA GLU A 127 3.66 9.29 18.35
C GLU A 127 4.31 8.22 17.46
N PHE A 128 5.50 7.71 17.83
CA PHE A 128 6.09 6.55 17.15
C PHE A 128 5.24 5.29 17.29
N ARG A 129 4.62 5.10 18.49
CA ARG A 129 3.68 4.00 18.69
C ARG A 129 2.49 4.13 17.72
N ARG A 130 1.93 5.33 17.54
CA ARG A 130 0.83 5.55 16.57
C ARG A 130 1.24 5.24 15.12
N VAL A 131 2.51 5.48 14.73
CA VAL A 131 3.02 5.04 13.43
C VAL A 131 2.98 3.52 13.32
N ILE A 132 3.39 2.80 14.39
CA ILE A 132 3.32 1.33 14.45
C ILE A 132 1.86 0.87 14.41
N ASP A 133 1.00 1.47 15.21
CA ASP A 133 -0.41 1.07 15.32
C ASP A 133 -1.14 1.22 13.98
N LEU A 134 -0.88 2.32 13.24
CA LEU A 134 -1.47 2.51 11.92
C LEU A 134 -0.94 1.53 10.87
N ASN A 135 0.38 1.34 10.81
CA ASN A 135 1.01 0.59 9.72
C ASN A 135 1.09 -0.91 9.98
N ILE A 136 1.15 -1.34 11.25
CA ILE A 136 1.29 -2.75 11.66
C ILE A 136 0.04 -3.25 12.37
N THR A 137 -0.31 -2.70 13.54
CA THR A 137 -1.34 -3.27 14.42
C THR A 137 -2.70 -3.31 13.72
N ALA A 138 -3.11 -2.21 13.08
CA ALA A 138 -4.36 -2.16 12.33
C ALA A 138 -4.36 -3.11 11.12
N THR A 139 -3.24 -3.19 10.39
CA THR A 139 -3.08 -4.13 9.28
C THR A 139 -3.22 -5.57 9.75
N LEU A 140 -2.53 -5.97 10.83
CA LEU A 140 -2.63 -7.32 11.39
C LEU A 140 -4.06 -7.67 11.79
N ALA A 141 -4.76 -6.76 12.46
CA ALA A 141 -6.12 -7.00 12.92
C ALA A 141 -7.11 -7.18 11.76
N LEU A 142 -7.03 -6.32 10.73
CA LEU A 142 -7.84 -6.44 9.51
C LEU A 142 -7.53 -7.73 8.75
N VAL A 143 -6.25 -8.03 8.53
CA VAL A 143 -5.82 -9.24 7.81
C VAL A 143 -6.21 -10.49 8.57
N HIS A 144 -6.05 -10.53 9.91
CA HIS A 144 -6.47 -11.69 10.71
C HIS A 144 -7.97 -11.97 10.57
N HIS A 145 -8.80 -10.94 10.61
CA HIS A 145 -10.25 -11.11 10.48
C HIS A 145 -10.64 -11.55 9.07
N TYR A 146 -10.34 -10.72 8.06
CA TYR A 146 -10.76 -11.00 6.68
C TYR A 146 -10.04 -12.19 6.07
N GLY A 147 -8.75 -12.36 6.38
CA GLY A 147 -7.97 -13.51 5.90
C GLY A 147 -8.56 -14.85 6.32
N ARG A 148 -9.11 -14.97 7.54
CA ARG A 148 -9.85 -16.18 7.97
C ARG A 148 -11.11 -16.39 7.12
N LEU A 149 -11.92 -15.35 6.90
CA LEU A 149 -13.12 -15.44 6.10
C LEU A 149 -12.82 -15.83 4.64
N LEU A 150 -11.79 -15.23 4.05
CA LEU A 150 -11.33 -15.55 2.68
C LEU A 150 -10.81 -16.98 2.58
N ARG A 151 -9.98 -17.40 3.54
CA ARG A 151 -9.46 -18.77 3.62
C ARG A 151 -10.60 -19.80 3.74
N ASP A 152 -11.56 -19.56 4.63
CA ASP A 152 -12.67 -20.49 4.85
C ASP A 152 -13.59 -20.56 3.61
N ARG A 153 -13.64 -19.49 2.81
CA ARG A 153 -14.35 -19.42 1.53
C ARG A 153 -13.54 -20.01 0.36
N GLN A 154 -12.24 -20.23 0.52
CA GLN A 154 -11.31 -20.70 -0.53
C GLN A 154 -11.27 -19.75 -1.75
N ARG A 155 -11.49 -18.46 -1.56
CA ARG A 155 -11.52 -17.45 -2.62
C ARG A 155 -11.34 -16.04 -2.06
N GLY A 156 -10.65 -15.17 -2.80
CA GLY A 156 -10.56 -13.74 -2.53
C GLY A 156 -9.14 -13.22 -2.61
N GLY A 157 -8.91 -12.01 -2.10
CA GLY A 157 -7.61 -11.37 -2.17
C GLY A 157 -7.29 -10.45 -1.00
N ILE A 158 -6.00 -10.27 -0.74
CA ILE A 158 -5.45 -9.30 0.22
C ILE A 158 -4.35 -8.51 -0.48
N LEU A 159 -4.52 -7.20 -0.58
CA LEU A 159 -3.51 -6.29 -1.11
C LEU A 159 -2.96 -5.41 0.03
N LEU A 160 -1.66 -5.50 0.25
CA LEU A 160 -0.92 -4.72 1.23
C LEU A 160 -0.10 -3.65 0.50
N VAL A 161 -0.27 -2.38 0.89
CA VAL A 161 0.49 -1.29 0.28
C VAL A 161 1.81 -1.07 1.03
N GLY A 162 2.90 -1.46 0.36
CA GLY A 162 4.29 -1.29 0.77
C GLY A 162 4.89 0.05 0.35
N SER A 163 6.21 0.17 0.45
CA SER A 163 6.95 1.39 0.10
C SER A 163 8.42 1.09 -0.18
N LEU A 164 9.05 1.81 -1.07
CA LEU A 164 10.51 1.77 -1.23
C LEU A 164 11.27 2.06 0.08
N SER A 165 10.62 2.67 1.08
CA SER A 165 11.20 2.93 2.40
C SER A 165 11.51 1.65 3.19
N GLU A 166 10.97 0.51 2.79
CA GLU A 166 11.21 -0.79 3.43
C GLU A 166 12.57 -1.42 3.12
N TYR A 167 13.22 -0.94 2.07
CA TYR A 167 14.51 -1.50 1.61
C TYR A 167 15.73 -0.77 2.16
N ALA A 168 15.59 0.47 2.63
CA ALA A 168 16.71 1.23 3.20
C ALA A 168 16.25 2.22 4.27
N GLY A 169 16.95 2.27 5.38
CA GLY A 169 16.71 3.24 6.44
C GLY A 169 17.01 4.67 6.01
N SER A 170 16.30 5.64 6.59
CA SER A 170 16.55 7.06 6.42
C SER A 170 16.20 7.81 7.71
N VAL A 171 16.89 8.91 7.97
CA VAL A 171 16.60 9.80 9.10
C VAL A 171 15.13 10.28 9.02
N ARG A 172 14.47 10.39 10.16
CA ARG A 172 13.04 10.74 10.32
C ARG A 172 12.05 9.71 9.74
N HIS A 173 12.54 8.62 9.14
CA HIS A 173 11.73 7.51 8.63
C HIS A 173 12.04 6.18 9.35
N THR A 174 12.79 6.22 10.45
CA THR A 174 13.30 5.05 11.15
C THR A 174 12.18 4.05 11.52
N VAL A 175 11.13 4.53 12.18
CA VAL A 175 10.00 3.68 12.60
C VAL A 175 9.13 3.31 11.40
N TYR A 176 8.83 4.26 10.53
CA TYR A 176 8.01 4.02 9.34
C TYR A 176 8.65 3.02 8.38
N GLY A 177 9.95 3.18 8.07
CA GLY A 177 10.67 2.23 7.22
C GLY A 177 10.68 0.81 7.80
N GLY A 178 10.91 0.71 9.12
CA GLY A 178 10.82 -0.57 9.84
C GLY A 178 9.42 -1.18 9.78
N ALA A 179 8.37 -0.37 9.93
CA ALA A 179 6.99 -0.83 9.82
C ALA A 179 6.65 -1.33 8.40
N LYS A 180 7.13 -0.64 7.35
CA LYS A 180 6.91 -1.09 5.96
C LYS A 180 7.71 -2.35 5.65
N ALA A 181 8.94 -2.50 6.17
CA ALA A 181 9.69 -3.75 6.06
C ALA A 181 8.97 -4.93 6.74
N PHE A 182 8.35 -4.70 7.90
CA PHE A 182 7.49 -5.69 8.54
C PHE A 182 6.33 -6.11 7.59
N VAL A 183 5.60 -5.15 7.01
CA VAL A 183 4.46 -5.43 6.12
C VAL A 183 4.88 -6.30 4.93
N ARG A 184 6.04 -6.04 4.33
CA ARG A 184 6.55 -6.85 3.21
C ARG A 184 6.82 -8.30 3.63
N ILE A 185 7.62 -8.51 4.67
CA ILE A 185 7.95 -9.86 5.13
C ILE A 185 6.71 -10.61 5.61
N PHE A 186 5.80 -9.91 6.30
CA PHE A 186 4.51 -10.46 6.70
C PHE A 186 3.67 -10.88 5.48
N GLY A 187 3.61 -10.04 4.43
CA GLY A 187 2.89 -10.35 3.20
C GLY A 187 3.45 -11.56 2.44
N GLU A 188 4.79 -11.70 2.39
CA GLU A 188 5.45 -12.88 1.80
C GLU A 188 5.08 -14.17 2.56
N GLY A 189 5.09 -14.13 3.90
CA GLY A 189 4.67 -15.26 4.74
C GLY A 189 3.19 -15.59 4.57
N LEU A 190 2.34 -14.57 4.58
CA LEU A 190 0.90 -14.73 4.41
C LEU A 190 0.52 -15.31 3.04
N TRP A 191 1.25 -14.92 1.97
CA TRP A 191 1.08 -15.50 0.64
C TRP A 191 1.36 -17.01 0.65
N LEU A 192 2.40 -17.47 1.34
CA LEU A 192 2.69 -18.91 1.49
C LEU A 192 1.56 -19.63 2.22
N GLU A 193 1.00 -19.03 3.28
CA GLU A 193 -0.07 -19.63 4.08
C GLU A 193 -1.41 -19.71 3.32
N LEU A 194 -1.69 -18.76 2.43
CA LEU A 194 -3.02 -18.62 1.82
C LEU A 194 -3.11 -19.11 0.36
N ARG A 195 -2.01 -19.25 -0.35
CA ARG A 195 -2.00 -19.63 -1.78
C ARG A 195 -2.71 -20.96 -2.07
N GLU A 196 -2.59 -21.94 -1.19
CA GLU A 196 -3.24 -23.24 -1.35
C GLU A 196 -4.73 -23.22 -0.98
N HIS A 197 -5.18 -22.10 -0.40
CA HIS A 197 -6.57 -21.85 -0.08
C HIS A 197 -7.28 -20.95 -1.13
N GLY A 198 -6.69 -20.75 -2.30
CA GLY A 198 -7.29 -19.93 -3.35
C GLY A 198 -7.41 -18.45 -3.03
N VAL A 199 -6.63 -17.95 -2.06
CA VAL A 199 -6.59 -16.54 -1.67
C VAL A 199 -5.32 -15.91 -2.18
N ASP A 200 -5.47 -14.88 -3.01
CA ASP A 200 -4.34 -14.12 -3.55
C ASP A 200 -3.83 -13.12 -2.52
N VAL A 201 -2.52 -13.02 -2.37
CA VAL A 201 -1.88 -12.03 -1.49
C VAL A 201 -0.79 -11.29 -2.26
N LEU A 202 -0.86 -9.97 -2.25
CA LEU A 202 0.13 -9.11 -2.91
C LEU A 202 0.57 -8.00 -1.96
N THR A 203 1.88 -7.82 -1.82
CA THR A 203 2.46 -6.58 -1.30
C THR A 203 2.89 -5.72 -2.48
N LEU A 204 2.21 -4.58 -2.67
CA LEU A 204 2.48 -3.61 -3.73
C LEU A 204 3.46 -2.55 -3.24
N ILE A 205 4.66 -2.51 -3.81
CA ILE A 205 5.74 -1.62 -3.39
C ILE A 205 5.68 -0.31 -4.19
N LEU A 206 5.31 0.76 -3.51
CA LEU A 206 5.21 2.08 -4.11
C LEU A 206 6.52 2.86 -4.02
N GLY A 207 6.85 3.56 -5.10
CA GLY A 207 7.77 4.69 -5.10
C GLY A 207 7.10 6.00 -4.71
N VAL A 208 7.68 7.11 -5.17
CA VAL A 208 7.04 8.43 -5.05
C VAL A 208 5.78 8.44 -5.91
N THR A 209 4.65 8.72 -5.29
CA THR A 209 3.35 8.78 -5.96
C THR A 209 2.73 10.15 -5.76
N ARG A 210 2.22 10.76 -6.82
CA ARG A 210 1.58 12.09 -6.80
C ARG A 210 0.22 12.01 -6.10
N THR A 211 0.24 12.16 -4.78
CA THR A 211 -0.97 12.10 -3.96
C THR A 211 -1.18 13.41 -3.21
N PRO A 212 -2.44 13.74 -2.85
CA PRO A 212 -2.70 14.92 -2.01
C PRO A 212 -1.95 14.89 -0.67
N ALA A 213 -1.62 13.71 -0.15
CA ALA A 213 -0.79 13.58 1.06
C ALA A 213 0.64 14.04 0.80
N MET A 214 1.25 13.68 -0.33
CA MET A 214 2.61 14.09 -0.68
C MET A 214 2.68 15.56 -1.06
N GLU A 215 1.64 16.12 -1.68
CA GLU A 215 1.53 17.58 -1.92
C GLU A 215 1.51 18.37 -0.61
N ARG A 216 0.74 17.90 0.39
CA ARG A 216 0.66 18.56 1.72
C ARG A 216 1.98 18.55 2.48
N VAL A 217 2.87 17.59 2.24
CA VAL A 217 4.23 17.60 2.84
C VAL A 217 5.25 18.39 2.01
N GLY A 218 4.82 19.04 0.93
CA GLY A 218 5.66 19.93 0.10
C GLY A 218 6.67 19.19 -0.78
N LEU A 219 6.39 17.93 -1.16
CA LEU A 219 7.29 17.17 -2.03
C LEU A 219 7.34 17.80 -3.43
N ASN A 220 8.56 18.08 -3.90
CA ASN A 220 8.77 18.56 -5.26
C ASN A 220 8.83 17.37 -6.24
N PHE A 221 7.76 17.16 -6.99
CA PHE A 221 7.66 16.08 -7.98
C PHE A 221 8.50 16.33 -9.26
N ASP A 222 8.96 17.57 -9.51
CA ASP A 222 9.74 17.92 -10.69
C ASP A 222 11.25 17.77 -10.48
N THR A 223 11.65 17.02 -9.42
CA THR A 223 13.07 16.76 -9.15
C THR A 223 13.68 15.88 -10.25
N PRO A 224 14.76 16.32 -10.92
CA PRO A 224 15.38 15.53 -11.98
C PRO A 224 15.77 14.13 -11.54
N GLY A 225 15.43 13.12 -12.35
CA GLY A 225 15.74 11.71 -12.10
C GLY A 225 14.85 11.01 -11.09
N MET A 226 13.84 11.70 -10.53
CA MET A 226 12.83 11.08 -9.68
C MET A 226 11.77 10.38 -10.53
N VAL A 227 11.51 9.12 -10.22
CA VAL A 227 10.36 8.38 -10.77
C VAL A 227 9.13 8.75 -9.95
N VAL A 228 8.16 9.37 -10.58
CA VAL A 228 6.87 9.75 -9.99
C VAL A 228 5.76 8.97 -10.67
N SER A 229 4.99 8.25 -9.90
CA SER A 229 3.83 7.49 -10.40
C SER A 229 2.54 8.25 -10.15
N GLU A 230 1.56 8.11 -11.05
CA GLU A 230 0.21 8.60 -10.83
C GLU A 230 -0.62 7.58 -10.03
N PRO A 231 -1.48 8.03 -9.09
CA PRO A 231 -2.28 7.14 -8.26
C PRO A 231 -3.13 6.13 -9.04
N ALA A 232 -3.67 6.55 -10.19
CA ALA A 232 -4.50 5.71 -11.05
C ALA A 232 -3.70 4.56 -11.66
N ASP A 233 -2.45 4.83 -12.08
CA ASP A 233 -1.56 3.81 -12.65
C ASP A 233 -1.11 2.82 -11.59
N VAL A 234 -0.77 3.31 -10.38
CA VAL A 234 -0.41 2.47 -9.25
C VAL A 234 -1.56 1.52 -8.86
N ALA A 235 -2.79 2.03 -8.80
CA ALA A 235 -3.95 1.21 -8.47
C ALA A 235 -4.22 0.15 -9.54
N ARG A 236 -4.17 0.53 -10.82
CA ARG A 236 -4.35 -0.39 -11.96
C ARG A 236 -3.30 -1.50 -11.93
N GLU A 237 -2.04 -1.15 -11.74
CA GLU A 237 -0.93 -2.10 -11.69
C GLU A 237 -1.07 -3.05 -10.49
N GLY A 238 -1.44 -2.53 -9.32
CA GLY A 238 -1.68 -3.34 -8.13
C GLY A 238 -2.81 -4.35 -8.31
N LEU A 239 -3.93 -3.94 -8.91
CA LEU A 239 -5.06 -4.83 -9.18
C LEU A 239 -4.72 -5.86 -10.26
N ALA A 240 -4.00 -5.48 -11.32
CA ALA A 240 -3.57 -6.39 -12.38
C ALA A 240 -2.62 -7.49 -11.87
N HIS A 241 -1.80 -7.19 -10.86
CA HIS A 241 -0.83 -8.14 -10.31
C HIS A 241 -1.30 -8.86 -9.06
N LEU A 242 -2.52 -8.63 -8.58
CA LEU A 242 -3.00 -9.19 -7.31
C LEU A 242 -2.90 -10.73 -7.27
N ALA A 243 -3.22 -11.40 -8.37
CA ALA A 243 -3.10 -12.86 -8.49
C ALA A 243 -1.65 -13.37 -8.66
N HIS A 244 -0.67 -12.47 -8.76
CA HIS A 244 0.73 -12.79 -9.08
C HIS A 244 1.69 -12.43 -7.92
N GLY A 245 1.21 -12.52 -6.68
CA GLY A 245 2.02 -12.26 -5.49
C GLY A 245 3.31 -13.11 -5.40
N PRO A 246 4.12 -12.97 -4.36
CA PRO A 246 3.85 -12.22 -3.12
C PRO A 246 4.14 -10.71 -3.16
N VAL A 247 5.01 -10.24 -4.07
CA VAL A 247 5.47 -8.84 -4.12
C VAL A 247 5.47 -8.35 -5.55
N HIS A 248 4.94 -7.15 -5.76
CA HIS A 248 5.08 -6.43 -7.02
C HIS A 248 5.62 -5.02 -6.75
N VAL A 249 6.63 -4.62 -7.50
CA VAL A 249 7.23 -3.28 -7.45
C VAL A 249 6.61 -2.44 -8.56
N VAL A 250 5.97 -1.34 -8.20
CA VAL A 250 5.36 -0.42 -9.19
C VAL A 250 6.40 -0.01 -10.22
N SER A 251 6.01 -0.09 -11.49
CA SER A 251 6.86 0.10 -12.67
C SER A 251 7.74 1.35 -12.59
N GLY A 252 9.00 1.19 -13.02
CA GLY A 252 10.04 2.22 -12.96
C GLY A 252 10.83 2.25 -11.65
N ASN A 253 10.43 1.49 -10.62
CA ASN A 253 11.11 1.44 -9.32
C ASN A 253 12.00 0.21 -9.12
N GLU A 254 12.01 -0.74 -10.05
CA GLU A 254 12.73 -2.03 -9.96
C GLU A 254 14.23 -1.83 -9.75
N LYS A 255 14.81 -0.89 -10.47
CA LYS A 255 16.25 -0.56 -10.32
C LYS A 255 16.58 -0.02 -8.94
N ALA A 256 15.67 0.77 -8.36
CA ALA A 256 15.82 1.30 -7.00
C ALA A 256 15.76 0.18 -5.96
N VAL A 257 14.87 -0.78 -6.12
CA VAL A 257 14.78 -1.98 -5.26
C VAL A 257 16.04 -2.83 -5.40
N ALA A 258 16.43 -3.19 -6.63
CA ALA A 258 17.63 -4.00 -6.88
C ALA A 258 18.89 -3.36 -6.27
N TRP A 259 19.05 -2.04 -6.39
CA TRP A 259 20.16 -1.33 -5.78
C TRP A 259 20.09 -1.33 -4.25
N ARG A 260 18.90 -1.10 -3.65
CA ARG A 260 18.70 -1.04 -2.19
C ARG A 260 18.81 -2.41 -1.50
N THR A 261 18.72 -3.51 -2.24
CA THR A 261 18.93 -4.87 -1.70
C THR A 261 20.38 -5.32 -1.73
N GLY A 262 21.29 -4.50 -2.25
CA GLY A 262 22.72 -4.79 -2.31
C GLY A 262 23.38 -5.00 -0.94
N PRO A 263 24.59 -5.61 -0.91
CA PRO A 263 25.27 -5.98 0.34
C PRO A 263 25.93 -4.79 1.05
N ASP A 264 26.33 -3.72 0.32
CA ASP A 264 26.97 -2.54 0.91
C ASP A 264 25.93 -1.63 1.59
N ARG A 265 25.48 -2.04 2.76
CA ARG A 265 24.40 -1.38 3.49
C ARG A 265 24.73 0.06 3.89
N ALA A 266 25.96 0.34 4.29
CA ALA A 266 26.35 1.70 4.68
C ALA A 266 26.22 2.68 3.51
N ARG A 267 26.79 2.33 2.34
CA ARG A 267 26.69 3.13 1.12
C ARG A 267 25.23 3.34 0.69
N ILE A 268 24.43 2.26 0.70
CA ILE A 268 23.03 2.31 0.30
C ILE A 268 22.24 3.25 1.21
N VAL A 269 22.37 3.11 2.52
CA VAL A 269 21.65 3.94 3.51
C VAL A 269 22.06 5.40 3.39
N LEU A 270 23.36 5.72 3.29
CA LEU A 270 23.85 7.09 3.12
C LEU A 270 23.33 7.71 1.82
N THR A 271 23.40 7.01 0.71
CA THR A 271 22.92 7.52 -0.60
C THR A 271 21.41 7.73 -0.59
N THR A 272 20.65 6.78 -0.03
CA THR A 272 19.18 6.90 0.10
C THR A 272 18.81 8.09 0.98
N HIS A 273 19.50 8.26 2.12
CA HIS A 273 19.28 9.39 3.01
C HIS A 273 19.54 10.73 2.33
N ASN A 274 20.68 10.87 1.65
CA ASN A 274 21.04 12.11 0.95
C ASN A 274 20.02 12.46 -0.16
N ALA A 275 19.54 11.46 -0.91
CA ALA A 275 18.49 11.67 -1.89
C ALA A 275 17.19 12.17 -1.23
N MET A 276 16.74 11.53 -0.15
CA MET A 276 15.53 11.93 0.57
C MET A 276 15.63 13.33 1.19
N THR A 277 16.79 13.69 1.76
CA THR A 277 17.03 15.03 2.33
C THR A 277 17.01 16.09 1.24
N GLY A 278 17.58 15.83 0.07
CA GLY A 278 17.53 16.73 -1.09
C GLY A 278 16.13 16.98 -1.62
N LEU A 279 15.20 16.04 -1.44
CA LEU A 279 13.80 16.18 -1.86
C LEU A 279 12.97 17.05 -0.90
N LEU A 280 13.32 17.09 0.39
CA LEU A 280 12.56 17.77 1.44
C LEU A 280 13.14 19.15 1.81
N ASN A 281 14.41 19.45 1.51
CA ASN A 281 15.12 20.65 1.95
C ASN A 281 15.13 21.81 0.95
N ARG A 282 14.30 21.80 -0.09
CA ARG A 282 14.13 23.02 -0.91
C ARG A 282 13.16 23.95 -0.20
N GLU A 283 13.66 25.11 0.28
CA GLU A 283 12.82 26.24 0.63
C GLU A 283 11.83 26.52 -0.52
N PRO A 284 10.55 26.87 -0.22
CA PRO A 284 9.61 27.29 -1.26
C PRO A 284 10.27 28.44 -2.01
N SER A 285 10.33 28.35 -3.34
CA SER A 285 10.89 29.39 -4.20
C SER A 285 10.21 30.72 -3.88
N ALA A 286 10.99 31.78 -3.69
CA ALA A 286 10.54 33.13 -3.31
C ALA A 286 9.50 33.77 -4.27
N ASP A 287 9.10 33.09 -5.34
CA ASP A 287 8.07 33.54 -6.31
C ASP A 287 6.62 33.29 -5.84
N ALA A 288 6.38 32.40 -4.88
CA ALA A 288 5.01 32.18 -4.35
C ALA A 288 4.56 33.28 -3.36
N ALA A 289 5.47 34.11 -2.87
CA ALA A 289 5.18 35.18 -1.92
C ALA A 289 4.78 36.52 -2.59
N ARG A 290 4.71 36.61 -3.92
CA ARG A 290 4.37 37.86 -4.63
C ARG A 290 2.96 37.92 -5.20
N HIS A 291 2.14 36.89 -5.01
CA HIS A 291 0.75 36.83 -5.49
C HIS A 291 -0.21 36.28 -4.41
N GLY A 292 -0.11 36.81 -3.19
CA GLY A 292 -1.10 36.61 -2.14
C GLY A 292 -1.70 37.94 -1.73
#